data_f9057d6afb0326ddb251897398fd2550
#
_entry.id   f9057d6afb0326ddb251897398fd2550
#
_cell.length_a   1.000
_cell.length_b   1.000
_cell.length_c   1.000
_cell.angle_alpha   90.00
_cell.angle_beta   90.00
_cell.angle_gamma   90.00
#
_symmetry.space_group_name_H-M   'P 1'
#
loop_
_entity.id
_entity.type
_entity.pdbx_description
1 polymer ?
#
loop_
_entity_poly.entity_id
_entity_poly.type
_entity_poly.pdbx_seq_one_letter_code
_entity_poly.pdbx_strand_id
1 'polypeptide(L)'
;DTMTIVGRVIDAIEEYKPILSVIDEGGLGYGILDRLTEQRYKVRGVNFGWKAKNSIMWGNKRAEMWGTMKDWLKTASIPLDRQLKADLVGPMKKPNSSGTIFLEGKKEMRSRGLASPDAADALAVTFAFPVAHREYREPTRRTASSHASVTNSWMGS
;
A
#
# COMPACT_ATOMS: atom_id res chain seq x y z
N ASP A 1 10.36 -19.38 4.52
CA ASP A 1 11.25 -18.76 5.49
C ASP A 1 10.98 -17.26 5.59
N THR A 2 10.80 -16.78 6.82
CA THR A 2 10.50 -15.36 7.11
C THR A 2 11.60 -14.44 6.59
N MET A 3 12.87 -14.84 6.68
CA MET A 3 14.00 -14.03 6.21
C MET A 3 14.01 -13.85 4.69
N THR A 4 13.60 -14.86 3.94
CA THR A 4 13.42 -14.75 2.48
C THR A 4 12.34 -13.73 2.12
N ILE A 5 11.25 -13.69 2.89
CA ILE A 5 10.17 -12.72 2.68
C ILE A 5 10.67 -11.31 3.02
N VAL A 6 11.38 -11.14 4.15
CA VAL A 6 12.00 -9.85 4.53
C VAL A 6 12.91 -9.34 3.40
N GLY A 7 13.78 -10.18 2.86
CA GLY A 7 14.65 -9.80 1.73
C GLY A 7 13.85 -9.27 0.53
N ARG A 8 12.82 -10.00 0.10
CA ARG A 8 11.95 -9.56 -1.01
C ARG A 8 11.21 -8.25 -0.75
N VAL A 9 10.79 -8.02 0.50
CA VAL A 9 10.15 -6.75 0.88
C VAL A 9 11.16 -5.61 0.83
N ILE A 10 12.40 -5.85 1.28
CA ILE A 10 13.49 -4.87 1.18
C ILE A 10 13.75 -4.52 -0.28
N ASP A 11 13.93 -5.51 -1.15
CA ASP A 11 14.16 -5.30 -2.58
C ASP A 11 13.04 -4.43 -3.19
N ALA A 12 11.78 -4.72 -2.87
CA ALA A 12 10.65 -3.94 -3.33
C ALA A 12 10.65 -2.51 -2.77
N ILE A 13 11.00 -2.30 -1.50
CA ILE A 13 11.11 -0.96 -0.91
C ILE A 13 12.21 -0.15 -1.61
N GLU A 14 13.35 -0.75 -1.89
CA GLU A 14 14.47 -0.08 -2.56
C GLU A 14 14.16 0.22 -4.03
N GLU A 15 13.45 -0.66 -4.72
CA GLU A 15 13.02 -0.46 -6.11
C GLU A 15 11.96 0.63 -6.24
N TYR A 16 10.85 0.52 -5.50
CA TYR A 16 9.69 1.39 -5.65
C TYR A 16 9.73 2.64 -4.78
N LYS A 17 10.58 2.69 -3.76
CA LYS A 17 10.76 3.81 -2.81
C LYS A 17 9.42 4.38 -2.31
N PRO A 18 8.56 3.55 -1.74
CA PRO A 18 7.24 3.99 -1.28
C PRO A 18 7.37 5.02 -0.16
N ILE A 19 6.36 5.88 -0.02
CA ILE A 19 6.28 6.83 1.10
C ILE A 19 6.12 6.08 2.42
N LEU A 20 5.35 4.98 2.40
CA LEU A 20 5.10 4.11 3.53
C LEU A 20 4.86 2.69 3.02
N SER A 21 5.48 1.71 3.66
CA SER A 21 5.16 0.30 3.47
C SER A 21 4.28 -0.18 4.61
N VAL A 22 3.21 -0.89 4.29
CA VAL A 22 2.27 -1.41 5.29
C VAL A 22 2.27 -2.94 5.25
N ILE A 23 2.35 -3.54 6.43
CA ILE A 23 2.42 -5.00 6.62
C ILE A 23 1.18 -5.45 7.41
N ASP A 24 0.48 -6.48 6.92
CA ASP A 24 -0.54 -7.17 7.74
C ASP A 24 0.17 -7.89 8.90
N GLU A 25 -0.16 -7.53 10.14
CA GLU A 25 0.41 -8.13 11.35
C GLU A 25 -0.09 -9.56 11.60
N GLY A 26 -1.00 -10.07 10.79
CA GLY A 26 -1.51 -11.44 10.93
C GLY A 26 -0.43 -12.49 10.69
N GLY A 27 -0.39 -13.53 11.52
CA GLY A 27 0.49 -14.69 11.36
C GLY A 27 1.98 -14.33 11.34
N LEU A 28 2.65 -14.54 10.20
CA LEU A 28 4.08 -14.26 10.04
C LEU A 28 4.42 -12.76 9.94
N GLY A 29 3.42 -11.91 9.75
CA GLY A 29 3.60 -10.47 9.51
C GLY A 29 4.31 -9.75 10.66
N TYR A 30 4.07 -10.15 11.92
CA TYR A 30 4.78 -9.62 13.08
C TYR A 30 6.29 -9.76 12.96
N GLY A 31 6.78 -10.96 12.67
CA GLY A 31 8.22 -11.20 12.54
C GLY A 31 8.86 -10.44 11.38
N ILE A 32 8.11 -10.23 10.29
CA ILE A 32 8.55 -9.43 9.16
C ILE A 32 8.62 -7.96 9.56
N LEU A 33 7.59 -7.44 10.23
CA LEU A 33 7.51 -6.06 10.70
C LEU A 33 8.65 -5.72 11.66
N ASP A 34 8.87 -6.57 12.66
CA ASP A 34 9.95 -6.41 13.64
C ASP A 34 11.31 -6.32 12.93
N ARG A 35 11.57 -7.26 12.03
CA ARG A 35 12.86 -7.31 11.33
C ARG A 35 13.10 -6.10 10.44
N LEU A 36 12.08 -5.62 9.73
CA LEU A 36 12.18 -4.40 8.91
C LEU A 36 12.37 -3.15 9.79
N THR A 37 11.72 -3.11 10.95
CA THR A 37 11.85 -2.03 11.92
C THR A 37 13.25 -1.97 12.52
N GLU A 38 13.82 -3.12 12.92
CA GLU A 38 15.22 -3.23 13.36
C GLU A 38 16.20 -2.68 12.32
N GLN A 39 15.93 -2.94 11.04
CA GLN A 39 16.74 -2.45 9.92
C GLN A 39 16.41 -1.01 9.53
N ARG A 40 15.57 -0.31 10.31
CA ARG A 40 15.19 1.10 10.13
C ARG A 40 14.42 1.41 8.85
N TYR A 41 13.76 0.43 8.24
CA TYR A 41 12.84 0.68 7.15
C TYR A 41 11.58 1.39 7.63
N LYS A 42 11.03 2.28 6.81
CA LYS A 42 9.78 3.00 7.11
C LYS A 42 8.58 2.10 6.85
N VAL A 43 8.24 1.29 7.83
CA VAL A 43 7.15 0.32 7.78
C VAL A 43 6.14 0.57 8.90
N ARG A 44 4.89 0.19 8.69
CA ARG A 44 3.84 0.17 9.72
C ARG A 44 3.05 -1.14 9.62
N GLY A 45 2.74 -1.69 10.77
CA GLY A 45 1.83 -2.82 10.87
C GLY A 45 0.37 -2.39 10.87
N VAL A 46 -0.50 -3.26 10.40
CA VAL A 46 -1.95 -3.14 10.54
C VAL A 46 -2.55 -4.50 10.83
N ASN A 47 -3.43 -4.58 11.81
CA ASN A 47 -4.20 -5.79 12.08
C ASN A 47 -5.60 -5.64 11.48
N PHE A 48 -6.01 -6.61 10.68
CA PHE A 48 -7.30 -6.63 10.01
C PHE A 48 -8.48 -6.65 10.99
N GLY A 49 -8.26 -7.18 12.19
CA GLY A 49 -9.25 -7.21 13.26
C GLY A 49 -9.41 -5.91 14.05
N TRP A 50 -8.53 -4.91 13.85
CA TRP A 50 -8.66 -3.64 14.56
C TRP A 50 -10.01 -2.99 14.32
N LYS A 51 -10.43 -2.17 15.29
CA LYS A 51 -11.63 -1.35 15.17
C LYS A 51 -11.51 -0.42 13.97
N ALA A 52 -12.56 -0.37 13.14
CA ALA A 52 -12.65 0.58 12.04
C ALA A 52 -12.73 2.03 12.58
N LYS A 53 -12.20 2.99 11.84
CA LYS A 53 -12.35 4.41 12.16
C LYS A 53 -13.82 4.83 12.12
N ASN A 54 -14.56 4.39 11.09
CA ASN A 54 -16.01 4.51 11.02
C ASN A 54 -16.66 3.18 11.43
N SER A 55 -16.77 2.95 12.74
CA SER A 55 -17.32 1.71 13.30
C SER A 55 -18.85 1.58 13.20
N ILE A 56 -19.55 2.60 12.78
CA ILE A 56 -20.98 2.54 12.44
C ILE A 56 -21.14 1.79 11.10
N MET A 57 -20.33 2.14 10.12
CA MET A 57 -20.40 1.56 8.78
C MET A 57 -19.63 0.24 8.64
N TRP A 58 -18.45 0.13 9.27
CA TRP A 58 -17.51 -0.97 9.09
C TRP A 58 -17.24 -1.71 10.38
N GLY A 59 -17.37 -3.04 10.36
CA GLY A 59 -17.24 -3.87 11.54
C GLY A 59 -15.78 -4.06 12.03
N ASN A 60 -14.81 -3.92 11.14
CA ASN A 60 -13.39 -3.99 11.47
C ASN A 60 -12.53 -3.24 10.43
N LYS A 61 -11.23 -3.19 10.69
CA LYS A 61 -10.27 -2.49 9.82
C LYS A 61 -10.19 -3.09 8.42
N ARG A 62 -10.29 -4.40 8.28
CA ARG A 62 -10.30 -5.06 6.97
C ARG A 62 -11.49 -4.59 6.12
N ALA A 63 -12.69 -4.58 6.68
CA ALA A 63 -13.89 -4.13 5.97
C ALA A 63 -13.79 -2.65 5.57
N GLU A 64 -13.23 -1.79 6.44
CA GLU A 64 -13.00 -0.37 6.15
C GLU A 64 -12.00 -0.18 5.01
N MET A 65 -10.86 -0.86 5.04
CA MET A 65 -9.85 -0.79 3.96
C MET A 65 -10.42 -1.23 2.61
N TRP A 66 -11.17 -2.34 2.59
CA TRP A 66 -11.85 -2.82 1.39
C TRP A 66 -12.92 -1.85 0.88
N GLY A 67 -13.67 -1.21 1.78
CA GLY A 67 -14.63 -0.17 1.42
C GLY A 67 -13.97 1.03 0.76
N THR A 68 -12.88 1.52 1.35
CA THR A 68 -12.09 2.64 0.80
C THR A 68 -11.46 2.27 -0.55
N MET A 69 -10.88 1.08 -0.67
CA MET A 69 -10.37 0.55 -1.93
C MET A 69 -11.44 0.48 -3.01
N LYS A 70 -12.64 -0.01 -2.67
CA LYS A 70 -13.77 -0.07 -3.60
C LYS A 70 -14.15 1.31 -4.14
N ASP A 71 -14.17 2.32 -3.29
CA ASP A 71 -14.48 3.68 -3.72
C ASP A 71 -13.37 4.25 -4.61
N TRP A 72 -12.11 4.01 -4.27
CA TRP A 72 -10.97 4.39 -5.10
C TRP A 72 -11.00 3.71 -6.48
N LEU A 73 -11.38 2.43 -6.57
CA LEU A 73 -11.46 1.68 -7.83
C LEU A 73 -12.49 2.24 -8.83
N LYS A 74 -13.41 3.11 -8.40
CA LYS A 74 -14.37 3.75 -9.32
C LYS A 74 -13.69 4.70 -10.31
N THR A 75 -12.53 5.22 -9.96
CA THR A 75 -11.78 6.22 -10.76
C THR A 75 -10.34 5.80 -11.05
N ALA A 76 -9.88 4.71 -10.45
CA ALA A 76 -8.52 4.21 -10.59
C ALA A 76 -8.36 3.24 -11.75
N SER A 77 -7.13 3.13 -12.23
CA SER A 77 -6.70 2.09 -13.17
C SER A 77 -5.77 1.12 -12.47
N ILE A 78 -5.99 -0.17 -12.67
CA ILE A 78 -5.17 -1.25 -12.14
C ILE A 78 -4.70 -2.16 -13.28
N PRO A 79 -3.58 -2.88 -13.12
CA PRO A 79 -3.12 -3.84 -14.11
C PRO A 79 -4.17 -4.91 -14.43
N LEU A 80 -4.20 -5.38 -15.67
CA LEU A 80 -5.03 -6.52 -16.06
C LEU A 80 -4.41 -7.81 -15.53
N ASP A 81 -4.72 -8.15 -14.28
CA ASP A 81 -4.30 -9.37 -13.60
C ASP A 81 -5.51 -10.23 -13.26
N ARG A 82 -5.51 -11.50 -13.73
CA ARG A 82 -6.63 -12.42 -13.53
C ARG A 82 -6.81 -12.80 -12.07
N GLN A 83 -5.70 -12.99 -11.34
CA GLN A 83 -5.75 -13.34 -9.91
C GLN A 83 -6.29 -12.17 -9.09
N LEU A 84 -5.75 -10.98 -9.29
CA LEU A 84 -6.25 -9.77 -8.62
C LEU A 84 -7.74 -9.55 -8.89
N LYS A 85 -8.18 -9.73 -10.14
CA LYS A 85 -9.60 -9.61 -10.49
C LYS A 85 -10.47 -10.64 -9.74
N ALA A 86 -10.04 -11.90 -9.69
CA ALA A 86 -10.76 -12.94 -8.95
C ALA A 86 -10.83 -12.64 -7.45
N ASP A 87 -9.73 -12.19 -6.87
CA ASP A 87 -9.63 -11.82 -5.46
C ASP A 87 -10.53 -10.63 -5.11
N LEU A 88 -10.61 -9.61 -5.99
CA LEU A 88 -11.44 -8.43 -5.77
C LEU A 88 -12.95 -8.72 -5.76
N VAL A 89 -13.41 -9.69 -6.53
CA VAL A 89 -14.82 -10.04 -6.62
C VAL A 89 -15.23 -11.23 -5.74
N GLY A 90 -14.26 -11.94 -5.17
CA GLY A 90 -14.49 -13.16 -4.40
C GLY A 90 -15.24 -12.95 -3.08
N PRO A 91 -14.79 -12.05 -2.19
CA PRO A 91 -15.38 -11.87 -0.87
C PRO A 91 -16.78 -11.24 -0.90
N MET A 92 -17.69 -11.77 -0.11
CA MET A 92 -19.03 -11.22 0.06
C MET A 92 -19.07 -10.18 1.20
N LYS A 93 -19.95 -9.19 1.04
CA LYS A 93 -20.32 -8.29 2.15
C LYS A 93 -21.27 -9.01 3.09
N LYS A 94 -21.04 -8.86 4.38
CA LYS A 94 -21.86 -9.45 5.44
C LYS A 94 -22.33 -8.36 6.41
N PRO A 95 -23.49 -7.77 6.18
CA PRO A 95 -24.07 -6.86 7.17
C PRO A 95 -24.54 -7.65 8.41
N ASN A 96 -24.29 -7.08 9.60
CA ASN A 96 -24.89 -7.58 10.83
C ASN A 96 -26.32 -7.03 11.03
N SER A 97 -26.96 -7.36 12.15
CA SER A 97 -28.30 -6.88 12.49
C SER A 97 -28.43 -5.37 12.60
N SER A 98 -27.35 -4.65 12.87
CA SER A 98 -27.29 -3.19 12.95
C SER A 98 -26.94 -2.52 11.62
N GLY A 99 -26.78 -3.29 10.53
CA GLY A 99 -26.37 -2.78 9.23
C GLY A 99 -24.87 -2.53 9.07
N THR A 100 -24.07 -2.77 10.11
CA THR A 100 -22.61 -2.66 10.06
C THR A 100 -22.03 -3.74 9.15
N ILE A 101 -21.16 -3.35 8.23
CA ILE A 101 -20.63 -4.22 7.17
C ILE A 101 -19.34 -4.89 7.60
N PHE A 102 -19.32 -6.21 7.48
CA PHE A 102 -18.11 -7.04 7.54
C PHE A 102 -17.82 -7.62 6.15
N LEU A 103 -16.62 -8.10 5.96
CA LEU A 103 -16.28 -8.96 4.85
C LEU A 103 -16.34 -10.43 5.28
N GLU A 104 -16.71 -11.27 4.33
CA GLU A 104 -16.63 -12.72 4.46
C GLU A 104 -15.23 -13.15 4.91
N GLY A 105 -15.19 -14.08 5.86
CA GLY A 105 -13.93 -14.63 6.38
C GLY A 105 -13.29 -15.62 5.41
N LYS A 106 -11.95 -15.74 5.48
CA LYS A 106 -11.19 -16.69 4.63
C LYS A 106 -11.68 -18.15 4.77
N LYS A 107 -12.16 -18.54 5.96
CA LYS A 107 -12.73 -19.87 6.20
C LYS A 107 -14.03 -20.08 5.42
N GLU A 108 -14.91 -19.09 5.41
CA GLU A 108 -16.18 -19.13 4.68
C GLU A 108 -15.95 -19.13 3.17
N MET A 109 -15.01 -18.31 2.69
CA MET A 109 -14.63 -18.34 1.27
C MET A 109 -14.16 -19.73 0.84
N ARG A 110 -13.32 -20.39 1.65
CA ARG A 110 -12.86 -21.76 1.37
C ARG A 110 -14.02 -22.75 1.33
N SER A 111 -15.03 -22.61 2.18
CA SER A 111 -16.21 -23.50 2.16
C SER A 111 -17.05 -23.33 0.88
N ARG A 112 -16.92 -22.21 0.17
CA ARG A 112 -17.48 -21.95 -1.16
C ARG A 112 -16.52 -22.34 -2.31
N GLY A 113 -15.38 -22.97 -2.02
CA GLY A 113 -14.39 -23.37 -3.01
C GLY A 113 -13.50 -22.20 -3.51
N LEU A 114 -13.47 -21.08 -2.80
CA LEU A 114 -12.66 -19.93 -3.16
C LEU A 114 -11.34 -19.91 -2.40
N ALA A 115 -10.27 -19.47 -3.07
CA ALA A 115 -8.99 -19.20 -2.44
C ALA A 115 -9.05 -17.95 -1.56
N SER A 116 -8.02 -17.76 -0.72
CA SER A 116 -7.82 -16.51 0.03
C SER A 116 -7.55 -15.35 -0.94
N PRO A 117 -8.16 -14.17 -0.75
CA PRO A 117 -8.01 -13.04 -1.65
C PRO A 117 -6.71 -12.26 -1.36
N ASP A 118 -5.57 -12.94 -1.40
CA ASP A 118 -4.31 -12.41 -0.88
C ASP A 118 -3.79 -11.20 -1.68
N ALA A 119 -3.95 -11.18 -3.01
CA ALA A 119 -3.57 -10.03 -3.83
C ALA A 119 -4.49 -8.82 -3.58
N ALA A 120 -5.80 -9.03 -3.41
CA ALA A 120 -6.73 -7.96 -3.09
C ALA A 120 -6.57 -7.48 -1.63
N ASP A 121 -6.29 -8.36 -0.67
CA ASP A 121 -5.95 -7.97 0.71
C ASP A 121 -4.66 -7.12 0.72
N ALA A 122 -3.64 -7.47 -0.08
CA ALA A 122 -2.42 -6.67 -0.21
C ALA A 122 -2.69 -5.27 -0.80
N LEU A 123 -3.57 -5.17 -1.80
CA LEU A 123 -4.01 -3.86 -2.31
C LEU A 123 -4.80 -3.09 -1.25
N ALA A 124 -5.74 -3.73 -0.54
CA ALA A 124 -6.54 -3.11 0.51
C ALA A 124 -5.70 -2.54 1.65
N VAL A 125 -4.61 -3.21 2.04
CA VAL A 125 -3.66 -2.77 3.08
C VAL A 125 -3.07 -1.38 2.78
N THR A 126 -2.92 -1.00 1.52
CA THR A 126 -2.43 0.34 1.15
C THR A 126 -3.36 1.47 1.60
N PHE A 127 -4.61 1.18 1.95
CA PHE A 127 -5.61 2.12 2.48
C PHE A 127 -5.68 2.14 4.02
N ALA A 128 -4.78 1.44 4.70
CA ALA A 128 -4.81 1.36 6.17
C ALA A 128 -4.55 2.70 6.86
N PHE A 129 -3.69 3.53 6.27
CA PHE A 129 -3.28 4.82 6.80
C PHE A 129 -3.34 5.91 5.73
N PRO A 130 -3.70 7.14 6.09
CA PRO A 130 -3.61 8.26 5.17
C PRO A 130 -2.14 8.54 4.85
N VAL A 131 -1.83 8.69 3.57
CA VAL A 131 -0.50 9.06 3.08
C VAL A 131 -0.66 10.30 2.20
N ALA A 132 0.12 11.34 2.47
CA ALA A 132 0.14 12.52 1.61
C ALA A 132 0.67 12.15 0.22
N HIS A 133 -0.02 12.60 -0.82
CA HIS A 133 0.49 12.46 -2.18
C HIS A 133 1.86 13.15 -2.29
N ARG A 134 2.82 12.47 -2.90
CA ARG A 134 4.04 13.14 -3.35
C ARG A 134 3.61 14.06 -4.49
N GLU A 135 3.67 15.37 -4.29
CA GLU A 135 3.60 16.28 -5.43
C GLU A 135 4.73 15.88 -6.41
N TYR A 136 4.34 15.51 -7.61
CA TYR A 136 5.30 15.29 -8.69
C TYR A 136 5.95 16.64 -9.00
N ARG A 137 7.09 16.93 -8.36
CA ARG A 137 7.94 18.02 -8.77
C ARG A 137 8.66 17.55 -10.03
N GLU A 138 8.28 18.10 -11.17
CA GLU A 138 9.11 17.96 -12.35
C GLU A 138 10.55 18.32 -12.00
N PRO A 139 11.54 17.51 -12.42
CA PRO A 139 12.92 17.88 -12.24
C PRO A 139 13.13 19.21 -12.96
N THR A 140 13.35 20.28 -12.19
CA THR A 140 13.71 21.58 -12.75
C THR A 140 14.94 21.34 -13.63
N ARG A 141 14.74 21.48 -14.95
CA ARG A 141 15.87 21.56 -15.89
C ARG A 141 16.77 22.65 -15.36
N ARG A 142 17.91 22.25 -14.80
CA ARG A 142 19.00 23.20 -14.57
C ARG A 142 19.36 23.74 -15.94
N THR A 143 18.86 24.92 -16.27
CA THR A 143 19.41 25.71 -17.34
C THR A 143 20.84 26.00 -16.94
N ALA A 144 21.78 25.37 -17.63
CA ALA A 144 23.16 25.72 -17.52
C ALA A 144 23.28 27.19 -17.98
N SER A 145 23.36 28.09 -17.04
CA SER A 145 23.72 29.48 -17.26
C SER A 145 25.18 29.48 -17.70
N SER A 146 25.36 29.55 -19.00
CA SER A 146 26.67 29.82 -19.59
C SER A 146 27.03 31.29 -19.34
N HIS A 147 27.62 31.58 -18.20
CA HIS A 147 28.38 32.80 -18.02
C HIS A 147 29.80 32.51 -18.42
N ALA A 148 30.03 32.53 -19.71
CA ALA A 148 31.34 32.80 -20.28
C ALA A 148 31.44 34.32 -20.53
N SER A 149 31.78 35.09 -19.50
CA SER A 149 32.34 36.43 -19.72
C SER A 149 33.84 36.32 -19.74
N VAL A 150 34.37 36.14 -20.94
CA VAL A 150 35.79 36.39 -21.21
C VAL A 150 35.96 37.88 -21.30
N THR A 151 36.47 38.51 -20.28
CA THR A 151 37.06 39.82 -20.40
C THR A 151 38.57 39.65 -20.47
N ASN A 152 39.05 39.48 -21.71
CA ASN A 152 40.44 39.81 -22.01
C ASN A 152 40.53 41.32 -22.05
N SER A 153 41.21 41.90 -21.10
CA SER A 153 41.78 43.25 -21.23
C SER A 153 43.00 43.35 -20.34
N TRP A 154 44.10 43.00 -20.92
CA TRP A 154 45.39 43.58 -20.51
C TRP A 154 46.36 43.51 -21.68
N MET A 155 46.23 44.52 -22.54
CA MET A 155 47.32 45.00 -23.42
C MET A 155 46.95 46.42 -23.79
N GLY A 156 47.81 47.36 -23.35
CA GLY A 156 47.68 48.75 -23.71
C GLY A 156 48.70 49.55 -22.88
N SER A 157 49.88 49.66 -23.34
CA SER A 157 50.85 50.71 -23.37
C SER A 157 50.67 51.91 -22.46
#